data_f8439e1df6566f94d58d31026ce18768
#
_entry.id   f8439e1df6566f94d58d31026ce18768
#
_cell.length_a   1.000
_cell.length_b   1.000
_cell.length_c   1.000
_cell.angle_alpha   90.00
_cell.angle_beta   90.00
_cell.angle_gamma   90.00
#
_symmetry.space_group_name_H-M   'P 1'
#
loop_
_entity.id
_entity.type
_entity.pdbx_description
1 polymer ?
#
loop_
_entity_poly.entity_id
_entity_poly.type
_entity_poly.pdbx_seq_one_letter_code
_entity_poly.pdbx_strand_id
1 'polypeptide(L)'
;MNFVLQILKSSYFSILILFFCNLAINANEITPKRIMSLSPSITEILFEIGSENQVIAVDSLSNFPPEAPKTKISAYEPNVETISLYKPDLVILSFNIRNLKEALSKLGIETIYLPAPNNFEQILDQIDLLGKRTGNTEKAQELILNMQNKMKAFVSLRKNKNPIKVYHEIDQNYYSPSKFSFIGDIYQKMNFKNVADTADISGLGYPKLSPELIISENPELIILPGKNEKYSELLKSRSGWSYINAVKENNIILLQKDIASRWGPRILDFVNILAEYSNN
;
A
#
# COMPACT_ATOMS: atom_id res chain seq x y z
N MET A 1 -29.15 63.91 -2.36
CA MET A 1 -29.82 62.70 -2.90
C MET A 1 -28.92 61.86 -3.81
N ASN A 2 -27.95 62.46 -4.52
CA ASN A 2 -27.07 61.70 -5.46
C ASN A 2 -25.91 60.90 -4.79
N PHE A 3 -25.49 61.27 -3.60
CA PHE A 3 -24.34 60.60 -2.93
C PHE A 3 -24.71 59.24 -2.34
N VAL A 4 -25.93 59.11 -1.78
CA VAL A 4 -26.40 57.84 -1.18
C VAL A 4 -26.66 56.77 -2.25
N LEU A 5 -27.10 57.15 -3.47
CA LEU A 5 -27.31 56.22 -4.58
C LEU A 5 -25.99 55.66 -5.17
N GLN A 6 -24.90 56.42 -5.03
CA GLN A 6 -23.58 55.97 -5.54
C GLN A 6 -22.95 54.94 -4.60
N ILE A 7 -23.14 55.07 -3.29
CA ILE A 7 -22.66 54.11 -2.31
C ILE A 7 -23.41 52.77 -2.39
N LEU A 8 -24.72 52.81 -2.59
CA LEU A 8 -25.54 51.61 -2.75
C LEU A 8 -25.17 50.81 -4.01
N LYS A 9 -24.92 51.49 -5.15
CA LYS A 9 -24.48 50.83 -6.38
C LYS A 9 -23.10 50.19 -6.27
N SER A 10 -22.17 50.81 -5.51
CA SER A 10 -20.84 50.25 -5.25
C SER A 10 -20.90 49.02 -4.35
N SER A 11 -21.77 48.99 -3.33
CA SER A 11 -21.93 47.83 -2.46
C SER A 11 -22.55 46.62 -3.15
N TYR A 12 -23.56 46.82 -4.03
CA TYR A 12 -24.15 45.73 -4.80
C TYR A 12 -23.17 45.13 -5.82
N PHE A 13 -22.34 45.96 -6.44
CA PHE A 13 -21.34 45.48 -7.39
C PHE A 13 -20.23 44.65 -6.69
N SER A 14 -19.80 45.04 -5.49
CA SER A 14 -18.81 44.28 -4.69
C SER A 14 -19.39 42.95 -4.16
N ILE A 15 -20.65 42.91 -3.75
CA ILE A 15 -21.33 41.69 -3.31
C ILE A 15 -21.53 40.72 -4.49
N LEU A 16 -21.84 41.22 -5.67
CA LEU A 16 -21.99 40.41 -6.88
C LEU A 16 -20.68 39.77 -7.33
N ILE A 17 -19.55 40.48 -7.21
CA ILE A 17 -18.20 39.95 -7.53
C ILE A 17 -17.81 38.89 -6.54
N LEU A 18 -18.10 39.02 -5.23
CA LEU A 18 -17.85 38.02 -4.20
C LEU A 18 -18.71 36.76 -4.40
N PHE A 19 -19.93 36.90 -4.91
CA PHE A 19 -20.81 35.77 -5.22
C PHE A 19 -20.34 34.99 -6.44
N PHE A 20 -19.84 35.68 -7.48
CA PHE A 20 -19.24 35.03 -8.66
C PHE A 20 -17.86 34.43 -8.38
N CYS A 21 -17.07 34.98 -7.44
CA CYS A 21 -15.77 34.41 -7.07
C CYS A 21 -15.90 33.08 -6.30
N ASN A 22 -17.01 32.84 -5.59
CA ASN A 22 -17.27 31.54 -4.94
C ASN A 22 -17.85 30.48 -5.88
N LEU A 23 -18.27 30.83 -7.11
CA LEU A 23 -18.74 29.89 -8.11
C LEU A 23 -17.62 29.37 -9.04
N ALA A 24 -16.41 29.87 -8.91
CA ALA A 24 -15.32 29.58 -9.84
C ALA A 24 -14.31 28.52 -9.35
N ILE A 25 -14.54 27.83 -8.21
CA ILE A 25 -13.63 26.78 -7.71
C ILE A 25 -14.43 25.51 -7.41
N ASN A 26 -15.11 25.02 -8.40
CA ASN A 26 -15.35 23.59 -8.58
C ASN A 26 -14.99 23.28 -10.02
N ALA A 27 -13.69 23.15 -10.29
CA ALA A 27 -13.27 22.30 -11.37
C ALA A 27 -13.80 20.91 -10.96
N ASN A 28 -14.95 20.52 -11.51
CA ASN A 28 -15.44 19.16 -11.41
C ASN A 28 -14.32 18.28 -11.98
N GLU A 29 -13.44 17.79 -11.12
CA GLU A 29 -12.59 16.68 -11.52
C GLU A 29 -13.55 15.58 -11.98
N ILE A 30 -13.53 15.31 -13.27
CA ILE A 30 -14.41 14.31 -13.87
C ILE A 30 -14.08 12.99 -13.19
N THR A 31 -15.04 12.48 -12.41
CA THR A 31 -14.89 11.19 -11.74
C THR A 31 -14.73 10.10 -12.80
N PRO A 32 -13.62 9.37 -12.83
CA PRO A 32 -13.38 8.34 -13.84
C PRO A 32 -14.45 7.24 -13.73
N LYS A 33 -14.96 6.79 -14.87
CA LYS A 33 -15.95 5.71 -14.93
C LYS A 33 -15.36 4.40 -15.38
N ARG A 34 -14.15 4.41 -15.92
CA ARG A 34 -13.47 3.27 -16.52
C ARG A 34 -12.03 3.21 -16.04
N ILE A 35 -11.83 2.61 -14.89
CA ILE A 35 -10.51 2.51 -14.23
C ILE A 35 -9.84 1.19 -14.60
N MET A 36 -8.60 1.26 -15.07
CA MET A 36 -7.71 0.10 -15.14
C MET A 36 -6.70 0.18 -14.01
N SER A 37 -6.69 -0.82 -13.13
CA SER A 37 -5.73 -0.91 -12.03
C SER A 37 -4.60 -1.89 -12.37
N LEU A 38 -3.38 -1.40 -12.49
CA LEU A 38 -2.18 -2.21 -12.73
C LEU A 38 -1.35 -2.34 -11.44
N SER A 39 -2.04 -2.65 -10.34
CA SER A 39 -1.45 -2.91 -9.03
C SER A 39 -2.41 -3.70 -8.14
N PRO A 40 -2.01 -4.86 -7.62
CA PRO A 40 -2.85 -5.63 -6.71
C PRO A 40 -3.30 -4.86 -5.47
N SER A 41 -2.41 -4.06 -4.87
CA SER A 41 -2.73 -3.25 -3.68
C SER A 41 -3.76 -2.19 -3.97
N ILE A 42 -3.63 -1.50 -5.10
CA ILE A 42 -4.58 -0.47 -5.53
C ILE A 42 -5.93 -1.10 -5.89
N THR A 43 -5.93 -2.27 -6.54
CA THR A 43 -7.15 -3.03 -6.82
C THR A 43 -7.94 -3.31 -5.54
N GLU A 44 -7.27 -3.80 -4.48
CA GLU A 44 -7.91 -4.06 -3.19
C GLU A 44 -8.49 -2.79 -2.57
N ILE A 45 -7.76 -1.67 -2.62
CA ILE A 45 -8.26 -0.38 -2.11
C ILE A 45 -9.50 0.07 -2.87
N LEU A 46 -9.47 0.03 -4.22
CA LEU A 46 -10.60 0.45 -5.05
C LEU A 46 -11.88 -0.33 -4.74
N PHE A 47 -11.78 -1.64 -4.54
CA PHE A 47 -12.93 -2.46 -4.18
C PHE A 47 -13.42 -2.14 -2.77
N GLU A 48 -12.52 -1.99 -1.81
CA GLU A 48 -12.89 -1.71 -0.41
C GLU A 48 -13.57 -0.36 -0.22
N ILE A 49 -13.18 0.65 -1.01
CA ILE A 49 -13.84 1.97 -1.00
C ILE A 49 -15.10 2.03 -1.88
N GLY A 50 -15.53 0.90 -2.48
CA GLY A 50 -16.76 0.81 -3.26
C GLY A 50 -16.67 1.36 -4.68
N SER A 51 -15.47 1.29 -5.29
CA SER A 51 -15.24 1.69 -6.68
C SER A 51 -15.29 0.51 -7.67
N GLU A 52 -15.79 -0.65 -7.26
CA GLU A 52 -15.82 -1.89 -8.06
C GLU A 52 -16.50 -1.71 -9.42
N ASN A 53 -17.58 -0.92 -9.48
CA ASN A 53 -18.31 -0.66 -10.72
C ASN A 53 -17.54 0.23 -11.72
N GLN A 54 -16.49 0.90 -11.27
CA GLN A 54 -15.61 1.72 -12.10
C GLN A 54 -14.41 0.92 -12.62
N VAL A 55 -14.05 -0.19 -11.96
CA VAL A 55 -12.89 -1.01 -12.33
C VAL A 55 -13.24 -1.93 -13.47
N ILE A 56 -12.71 -1.65 -14.66
CA ILE A 56 -13.01 -2.40 -15.89
C ILE A 56 -11.99 -3.51 -16.20
N ALA A 57 -10.78 -3.39 -15.66
CA ALA A 57 -9.70 -4.34 -15.89
C ALA A 57 -8.63 -4.19 -14.80
N VAL A 58 -7.99 -5.31 -14.46
CA VAL A 58 -6.86 -5.33 -13.52
C VAL A 58 -5.72 -6.17 -14.10
N ASP A 59 -4.51 -6.01 -13.56
CA ASP A 59 -3.34 -6.79 -13.97
C ASP A 59 -3.45 -8.28 -13.62
N SER A 60 -2.54 -9.08 -14.16
CA SER A 60 -2.52 -10.54 -13.99
C SER A 60 -2.26 -11.01 -12.54
N LEU A 61 -1.71 -10.15 -11.69
CA LEU A 61 -1.40 -10.45 -10.29
C LEU A 61 -2.50 -9.98 -9.32
N SER A 62 -3.43 -9.16 -9.78
CA SER A 62 -4.58 -8.69 -8.99
C SER A 62 -5.60 -9.82 -8.83
N ASN A 63 -5.40 -10.67 -7.82
CA ASN A 63 -6.19 -11.88 -7.55
C ASN A 63 -7.20 -11.71 -6.41
N PHE A 64 -7.28 -10.53 -5.82
CA PHE A 64 -8.21 -10.20 -4.74
C PHE A 64 -8.80 -8.80 -4.95
N PRO A 65 -10.13 -8.63 -4.72
CA PRO A 65 -11.08 -9.72 -4.46
C PRO A 65 -11.28 -10.63 -5.69
N PRO A 66 -11.88 -11.82 -5.52
CA PRO A 66 -12.07 -12.79 -6.62
C PRO A 66 -12.84 -12.23 -7.82
N GLU A 67 -13.73 -11.27 -7.58
CA GLU A 67 -14.60 -10.61 -8.56
C GLU A 67 -13.85 -9.62 -9.47
N ALA A 68 -12.61 -9.24 -9.11
CA ALA A 68 -11.83 -8.29 -9.89
C ALA A 68 -11.68 -8.77 -11.35
N PRO A 69 -11.94 -7.90 -12.35
CA PRO A 69 -11.94 -8.27 -13.76
C PRO A 69 -10.52 -8.46 -14.29
N LYS A 70 -9.96 -9.66 -14.07
CA LYS A 70 -8.58 -10.03 -14.39
C LYS A 70 -8.30 -10.01 -15.88
N THR A 71 -7.10 -9.54 -16.21
CA THR A 71 -6.54 -9.61 -17.55
C THR A 71 -5.22 -10.38 -17.56
N LYS A 72 -4.61 -10.52 -18.73
CA LYS A 72 -3.25 -11.03 -18.90
C LYS A 72 -2.20 -9.90 -18.91
N ILE A 73 -2.60 -8.65 -18.64
CA ILE A 73 -1.70 -7.50 -18.67
C ILE A 73 -0.73 -7.60 -17.49
N SER A 74 0.56 -7.47 -17.80
CA SER A 74 1.61 -7.37 -16.79
C SER A 74 1.65 -5.95 -16.21
N ALA A 75 1.69 -5.81 -14.88
CA ALA A 75 1.92 -4.52 -14.24
C ALA A 75 3.37 -4.02 -14.42
N TYR A 76 4.31 -4.92 -14.71
CA TYR A 76 5.73 -4.60 -14.90
C TYR A 76 6.06 -4.21 -16.35
N GLU A 77 5.36 -4.78 -17.30
CA GLU A 77 5.56 -4.59 -18.75
C GLU A 77 4.20 -4.36 -19.45
N PRO A 78 3.47 -3.31 -19.10
CA PRO A 78 2.18 -3.02 -19.71
C PRO A 78 2.38 -2.49 -21.13
N ASN A 79 1.55 -2.98 -22.05
CA ASN A 79 1.54 -2.56 -23.44
C ASN A 79 0.45 -1.52 -23.69
N VAL A 80 0.81 -0.35 -24.26
CA VAL A 80 -0.10 0.77 -24.53
C VAL A 80 -1.26 0.37 -25.44
N GLU A 81 -0.98 -0.41 -26.48
CA GLU A 81 -2.00 -0.85 -27.45
C GLU A 81 -3.03 -1.76 -26.75
N THR A 82 -2.54 -2.71 -25.92
CA THR A 82 -3.42 -3.59 -25.13
C THR A 82 -4.27 -2.80 -24.15
N ILE A 83 -3.71 -1.81 -23.44
CA ILE A 83 -4.43 -0.94 -22.53
C ILE A 83 -5.52 -0.17 -23.27
N SER A 84 -5.18 0.39 -24.43
CA SER A 84 -6.11 1.23 -25.23
C SER A 84 -7.36 0.47 -25.72
N LEU A 85 -7.26 -0.85 -25.94
CA LEU A 85 -8.40 -1.69 -26.32
C LEU A 85 -9.50 -1.72 -25.25
N TYR A 86 -9.14 -1.57 -23.98
CA TYR A 86 -10.11 -1.49 -22.88
C TYR A 86 -10.76 -0.12 -22.77
N LYS A 87 -10.26 0.90 -23.47
CA LYS A 87 -10.76 2.28 -23.44
C LYS A 87 -10.93 2.80 -22.00
N PRO A 88 -9.90 2.73 -21.15
CA PRO A 88 -9.95 3.31 -19.82
C PRO A 88 -9.92 4.85 -19.94
N ASP A 89 -10.55 5.55 -19.01
CA ASP A 89 -10.33 6.98 -18.79
C ASP A 89 -9.26 7.26 -17.74
N LEU A 90 -8.99 6.27 -16.87
CA LEU A 90 -7.91 6.32 -15.87
C LEU A 90 -7.15 5.00 -15.80
N VAL A 91 -5.81 5.05 -15.82
CA VAL A 91 -4.91 3.93 -15.52
C VAL A 91 -4.11 4.24 -14.27
N ILE A 92 -4.13 3.33 -13.29
CA ILE A 92 -3.38 3.49 -12.04
C ILE A 92 -2.21 2.50 -12.02
N LEU A 93 -1.00 3.03 -11.78
CA LEU A 93 0.27 2.31 -11.86
C LEU A 93 1.00 2.37 -10.52
N SER A 94 1.67 1.29 -10.13
CA SER A 94 2.59 1.29 -8.98
C SER A 94 4.07 1.24 -9.38
N PHE A 95 4.35 1.08 -10.66
CA PHE A 95 5.70 1.12 -11.21
C PHE A 95 5.84 2.28 -12.19
N ASN A 96 6.98 2.97 -12.11
CA ASN A 96 7.30 4.02 -13.08
C ASN A 96 7.84 3.39 -14.35
N ILE A 97 6.99 3.28 -15.36
CA ILE A 97 7.34 2.69 -16.64
C ILE A 97 7.65 3.79 -17.64
N ARG A 98 8.90 3.80 -18.12
CA ARG A 98 9.39 4.82 -19.05
C ARG A 98 8.45 4.99 -20.24
N ASN A 99 8.11 6.23 -20.57
CA ASN A 99 7.27 6.63 -21.70
C ASN A 99 5.80 6.15 -21.68
N LEU A 100 5.38 5.31 -20.73
CA LEU A 100 4.00 4.80 -20.68
C LEU A 100 3.00 5.93 -20.43
N LYS A 101 3.27 6.78 -19.44
CA LYS A 101 2.39 7.93 -19.11
C LYS A 101 2.21 8.87 -20.30
N GLU A 102 3.30 9.20 -21.01
CA GLU A 102 3.25 10.09 -22.17
C GLU A 102 2.50 9.44 -23.35
N ALA A 103 2.70 8.14 -23.57
CA ALA A 103 2.02 7.41 -24.63
C ALA A 103 0.51 7.31 -24.36
N LEU A 104 0.08 7.03 -23.13
CA LEU A 104 -1.33 7.00 -22.75
C LEU A 104 -1.96 8.40 -22.79
N SER A 105 -1.23 9.43 -22.37
CA SER A 105 -1.69 10.82 -22.44
C SER A 105 -2.00 11.29 -23.90
N LYS A 106 -1.19 10.85 -24.88
CA LYS A 106 -1.46 11.13 -26.31
C LYS A 106 -2.75 10.48 -26.80
N LEU A 107 -3.23 9.45 -26.13
CA LEU A 107 -4.52 8.78 -26.41
C LEU A 107 -5.68 9.34 -25.57
N GLY A 108 -5.44 10.41 -24.78
CA GLY A 108 -6.43 10.99 -23.89
C GLY A 108 -6.69 10.16 -22.63
N ILE A 109 -5.82 9.21 -22.30
CA ILE A 109 -5.95 8.34 -21.13
C ILE A 109 -5.14 8.95 -19.98
N GLU A 110 -5.82 9.26 -18.87
CA GLU A 110 -5.17 9.76 -17.67
C GLU A 110 -4.40 8.65 -16.95
N THR A 111 -3.26 9.01 -16.32
CA THR A 111 -2.45 8.07 -15.53
C THR A 111 -2.13 8.65 -14.16
N ILE A 112 -2.35 7.84 -13.11
CA ILE A 112 -1.89 8.12 -11.74
C ILE A 112 -0.80 7.12 -11.39
N TYR A 113 0.32 7.62 -10.87
CA TYR A 113 1.41 6.81 -10.34
C TYR A 113 1.37 6.82 -8.82
N LEU A 114 1.13 5.65 -8.22
CA LEU A 114 1.10 5.41 -6.78
C LEU A 114 2.13 4.32 -6.44
N PRO A 115 3.36 4.70 -6.11
CA PRO A 115 4.41 3.75 -5.73
C PRO A 115 4.07 3.05 -4.42
N ALA A 116 4.79 1.96 -4.14
CA ALA A 116 4.72 1.33 -2.82
C ALA A 116 5.05 2.38 -1.74
N PRO A 117 4.20 2.51 -0.70
CA PRO A 117 4.44 3.44 0.39
C PRO A 117 5.60 2.97 1.27
N ASN A 118 6.19 3.89 2.02
CA ASN A 118 7.27 3.59 2.97
C ASN A 118 6.75 3.35 4.39
N ASN A 119 5.50 3.74 4.69
CA ASN A 119 4.91 3.64 6.02
C ASN A 119 3.39 3.51 5.95
N PHE A 120 2.78 3.23 7.11
CA PHE A 120 1.34 3.04 7.23
C PHE A 120 0.54 4.31 6.89
N GLU A 121 1.03 5.48 7.26
CA GLU A 121 0.37 6.75 6.99
C GLU A 121 0.22 7.00 5.48
N GLN A 122 1.27 6.69 4.71
CA GLN A 122 1.21 6.82 3.25
C GLN A 122 0.23 5.83 2.59
N ILE A 123 -0.05 4.68 3.23
CA ILE A 123 -1.15 3.79 2.79
C ILE A 123 -2.48 4.53 2.92
N LEU A 124 -2.71 5.19 4.05
CA LEU A 124 -3.94 5.95 4.29
C LEU A 124 -4.07 7.14 3.33
N ASP A 125 -2.97 7.83 3.02
CA ASP A 125 -2.94 8.92 2.04
C ASP A 125 -3.35 8.43 0.63
N GLN A 126 -2.90 7.23 0.24
CA GLN A 126 -3.31 6.63 -1.04
C GLN A 126 -4.80 6.26 -1.05
N ILE A 127 -5.34 5.76 0.06
CA ILE A 127 -6.79 5.48 0.21
C ILE A 127 -7.59 6.79 0.09
N ASP A 128 -7.18 7.85 0.75
CA ASP A 128 -7.83 9.17 0.68
C ASP A 128 -7.82 9.74 -0.74
N LEU A 129 -6.66 9.69 -1.39
CA LEU A 129 -6.51 10.12 -2.78
C LEU A 129 -7.45 9.35 -3.73
N LEU A 130 -7.47 8.02 -3.60
CA LEU A 130 -8.33 7.17 -4.44
C LEU A 130 -9.81 7.44 -4.16
N GLY A 131 -10.20 7.63 -2.90
CA GLY A 131 -11.56 8.01 -2.53
C GLY A 131 -12.02 9.30 -3.19
N LYS A 132 -11.18 10.34 -3.15
CA LYS A 132 -11.43 11.63 -3.82
C LYS A 132 -11.54 11.47 -5.34
N ARG A 133 -10.59 10.76 -5.93
CA ARG A 133 -10.55 10.56 -7.40
C ARG A 133 -11.73 9.75 -7.94
N THR A 134 -12.24 8.79 -7.17
CA THR A 134 -13.34 7.90 -7.58
C THR A 134 -14.72 8.39 -7.13
N GLY A 135 -14.78 9.51 -6.39
CA GLY A 135 -16.03 10.02 -5.82
C GLY A 135 -16.55 9.24 -4.62
N ASN A 136 -15.71 8.37 -4.03
CA ASN A 136 -16.05 7.52 -2.88
C ASN A 136 -15.38 8.02 -1.58
N THR A 137 -15.32 9.34 -1.38
CA THR A 137 -14.62 9.97 -0.26
C THR A 137 -15.12 9.49 1.11
N GLU A 138 -16.43 9.34 1.29
CA GLU A 138 -17.01 8.90 2.58
C GLU A 138 -16.55 7.49 2.96
N LYS A 139 -16.64 6.53 2.03
CA LYS A 139 -16.17 5.16 2.27
C LYS A 139 -14.65 5.08 2.49
N ALA A 140 -13.90 5.91 1.78
CA ALA A 140 -12.44 5.99 1.99
C ALA A 140 -12.11 6.51 3.40
N GLN A 141 -12.81 7.53 3.89
CA GLN A 141 -12.63 8.05 5.25
C GLN A 141 -13.05 7.03 6.31
N GLU A 142 -14.15 6.31 6.11
CA GLU A 142 -14.56 5.22 6.98
C GLU A 142 -13.49 4.11 7.06
N LEU A 143 -12.96 3.70 5.91
CA LEU A 143 -11.87 2.71 5.84
C LEU A 143 -10.62 3.20 6.59
N ILE A 144 -10.21 4.45 6.37
CA ILE A 144 -9.07 5.06 7.04
C ILE A 144 -9.24 5.03 8.56
N LEU A 145 -10.39 5.49 9.07
CA LEU A 145 -10.69 5.48 10.50
C LEU A 145 -10.66 4.07 11.09
N ASN A 146 -11.25 3.09 10.40
CA ASN A 146 -11.23 1.69 10.81
C ASN A 146 -9.78 1.16 10.88
N MET A 147 -8.98 1.41 9.84
CA MET A 147 -7.58 0.99 9.79
C MET A 147 -6.76 1.63 10.91
N GLN A 148 -6.92 2.93 11.17
CA GLN A 148 -6.22 3.64 12.26
C GLN A 148 -6.60 3.07 13.62
N ASN A 149 -7.88 2.84 13.88
CA ASN A 149 -8.37 2.32 15.16
C ASN A 149 -7.84 0.89 15.41
N LYS A 150 -7.88 0.02 14.41
CA LYS A 150 -7.33 -1.33 14.52
C LYS A 150 -5.81 -1.31 14.75
N MET A 151 -5.06 -0.50 13.97
CA MET A 151 -3.62 -0.34 14.17
C MET A 151 -3.31 0.12 15.59
N LYS A 152 -4.00 1.15 16.09
CA LYS A 152 -3.83 1.65 17.46
C LYS A 152 -4.11 0.58 18.51
N ALA A 153 -5.16 -0.23 18.32
CA ALA A 153 -5.47 -1.33 19.22
C ALA A 153 -4.36 -2.37 19.25
N PHE A 154 -3.86 -2.83 18.09
CA PHE A 154 -2.76 -3.80 18.01
C PHE A 154 -1.45 -3.26 18.61
N VAL A 155 -1.08 -2.02 18.31
CA VAL A 155 0.10 -1.37 18.90
C VAL A 155 0.01 -1.33 20.43
N SER A 156 -1.18 -1.05 20.98
CA SER A 156 -1.37 -0.99 22.44
C SER A 156 -1.12 -2.33 23.14
N LEU A 157 -1.35 -3.46 22.47
CA LEU A 157 -1.07 -4.81 22.98
C LEU A 157 0.43 -5.07 23.17
N ARG A 158 1.27 -4.32 22.44
CA ARG A 158 2.74 -4.48 22.47
C ARG A 158 3.48 -3.40 23.24
N LYS A 159 2.82 -2.31 23.61
CA LYS A 159 3.45 -1.08 24.14
C LYS A 159 4.43 -1.30 25.32
N ASN A 160 4.12 -2.27 26.20
CA ASN A 160 4.91 -2.53 27.40
C ASN A 160 5.63 -3.90 27.38
N LYS A 161 5.74 -4.54 26.21
CA LYS A 161 6.42 -5.83 26.06
C LYS A 161 7.86 -5.60 25.59
N ASN A 162 8.74 -6.54 25.87
CA ASN A 162 10.09 -6.53 25.33
C ASN A 162 10.06 -6.58 23.80
N PRO A 163 10.95 -5.87 23.11
CA PRO A 163 11.05 -5.95 21.67
C PRO A 163 11.51 -7.37 21.26
N ILE A 164 10.87 -7.92 20.21
CA ILE A 164 11.21 -9.22 19.63
C ILE A 164 12.06 -8.98 18.38
N LYS A 165 13.18 -9.68 18.28
CA LYS A 165 14.02 -9.61 17.09
C LYS A 165 13.45 -10.49 15.99
N VAL A 166 13.13 -9.89 14.82
CA VAL A 166 12.50 -10.57 13.70
C VAL A 166 13.37 -10.53 12.44
N TYR A 167 13.43 -11.66 11.74
CA TYR A 167 13.89 -11.77 10.37
C TYR A 167 12.72 -12.11 9.46
N HIS A 168 12.48 -11.29 8.44
CA HIS A 168 11.43 -11.51 7.44
C HIS A 168 12.06 -11.78 6.08
N GLU A 169 11.94 -13.00 5.58
CA GLU A 169 12.43 -13.40 4.27
C GLU A 169 11.37 -13.17 3.21
N ILE A 170 11.67 -12.34 2.21
CA ILE A 170 10.76 -12.11 1.07
C ILE A 170 10.92 -13.21 0.03
N ASP A 171 12.16 -13.65 -0.20
CA ASP A 171 12.49 -14.72 -1.12
C ASP A 171 13.75 -15.48 -0.69
N GLN A 172 14.07 -16.56 -1.41
CA GLN A 172 15.20 -17.44 -1.10
C GLN A 172 16.58 -16.77 -1.29
N ASN A 173 16.63 -15.55 -1.84
CA ASN A 173 17.86 -14.78 -2.00
C ASN A 173 18.17 -13.90 -0.79
N TYR A 174 17.42 -14.05 0.31
CA TYR A 174 17.58 -13.32 1.57
C TYR A 174 17.23 -11.83 1.48
N TYR A 175 16.39 -11.41 0.53
CA TYR A 175 15.82 -10.08 0.58
C TYR A 175 14.86 -9.96 1.76
N SER A 176 14.96 -8.83 2.47
CA SER A 176 14.20 -8.60 3.71
C SER A 176 13.73 -7.14 3.76
N PRO A 177 12.49 -6.86 4.23
CA PRO A 177 12.03 -5.48 4.36
C PRO A 177 12.75 -4.79 5.53
N SER A 178 13.29 -3.60 5.31
CA SER A 178 13.88 -2.76 6.36
C SER A 178 12.90 -1.68 6.84
N LYS A 179 13.30 -0.88 7.83
CA LYS A 179 12.57 0.28 8.35
C LYS A 179 12.17 1.33 7.29
N PHE A 180 12.74 1.28 6.10
CA PHE A 180 12.42 2.17 4.99
C PHE A 180 11.31 1.62 4.08
N SER A 181 10.65 0.54 4.50
CA SER A 181 9.48 -0.04 3.84
C SER A 181 8.26 0.02 4.77
N PHE A 182 7.04 -0.06 4.20
CA PHE A 182 5.81 -0.10 4.99
C PHE A 182 5.76 -1.30 5.94
N ILE A 183 6.37 -2.42 5.57
CA ILE A 183 6.49 -3.62 6.44
C ILE A 183 7.39 -3.31 7.63
N GLY A 184 8.53 -2.67 7.39
CA GLY A 184 9.45 -2.30 8.46
C GLY A 184 8.89 -1.23 9.40
N ASP A 185 8.08 -0.28 8.88
CA ASP A 185 7.32 0.67 9.69
C ASP A 185 6.35 -0.05 10.63
N ILE A 186 5.65 -1.10 10.14
CA ILE A 186 4.78 -1.94 10.98
C ILE A 186 5.59 -2.62 12.08
N TYR A 187 6.77 -3.17 11.78
CA TYR A 187 7.63 -3.76 12.81
C TYR A 187 8.00 -2.74 13.88
N GLN A 188 8.39 -1.52 13.49
CA GLN A 188 8.72 -0.46 14.45
C GLN A 188 7.50 -0.12 15.33
N LYS A 189 6.31 0.09 14.72
CA LYS A 189 5.07 0.39 15.45
C LYS A 189 4.68 -0.72 16.42
N MET A 190 4.92 -1.97 16.06
CA MET A 190 4.61 -3.17 16.85
C MET A 190 5.74 -3.56 17.81
N ASN A 191 6.76 -2.71 18.01
CA ASN A 191 7.90 -2.95 18.89
C ASN A 191 8.67 -4.24 18.56
N PHE A 192 8.95 -4.48 17.27
CA PHE A 192 9.88 -5.50 16.80
C PHE A 192 11.21 -4.86 16.40
N LYS A 193 12.30 -5.57 16.65
CA LYS A 193 13.65 -5.23 16.16
C LYS A 193 13.90 -6.00 14.86
N ASN A 194 13.88 -5.30 13.75
CA ASN A 194 14.04 -5.93 12.44
C ASN A 194 15.54 -6.09 12.08
N VAL A 195 15.95 -7.33 11.81
CA VAL A 195 17.33 -7.66 11.41
C VAL A 195 17.81 -6.88 10.18
N ALA A 196 16.90 -6.59 9.25
CA ALA A 196 17.24 -5.88 8.01
C ALA A 196 17.58 -4.39 8.20
N ASP A 197 17.23 -3.79 9.36
CA ASP A 197 17.38 -2.35 9.57
C ASP A 197 18.84 -1.89 9.55
N THR A 198 19.75 -2.73 10.01
CA THR A 198 21.20 -2.44 10.06
C THR A 198 21.90 -2.66 8.73
N ALA A 199 21.30 -3.44 7.83
CA ALA A 199 21.88 -3.80 6.54
C ALA A 199 21.46 -2.83 5.41
N ASP A 200 20.39 -2.06 5.60
CA ASP A 200 19.89 -1.14 4.57
C ASP A 200 20.58 0.24 4.63
N ILE A 201 21.83 0.26 4.21
CA ILE A 201 22.64 1.50 4.14
C ILE A 201 22.09 2.45 3.07
N SER A 202 21.52 1.90 2.00
CA SER A 202 21.01 2.68 0.88
C SER A 202 19.65 3.33 1.13
N GLY A 203 18.90 2.85 2.15
CA GLY A 203 17.54 3.30 2.45
C GLY A 203 16.50 2.92 1.39
N LEU A 204 16.76 1.87 0.61
CA LEU A 204 15.85 1.41 -0.45
C LEU A 204 14.71 0.50 0.06
N GLY A 205 14.72 0.15 1.33
CA GLY A 205 13.64 -0.57 1.98
C GLY A 205 13.72 -2.10 1.88
N TYR A 206 14.55 -2.66 0.99
CA TYR A 206 14.62 -4.10 0.75
C TYR A 206 16.06 -4.58 0.52
N PRO A 207 16.94 -4.52 1.55
CA PRO A 207 18.31 -5.01 1.42
C PRO A 207 18.36 -6.53 1.23
N LYS A 208 19.40 -6.99 0.54
CA LYS A 208 19.81 -8.39 0.53
C LYS A 208 20.71 -8.63 1.72
N LEU A 209 20.33 -9.56 2.60
CA LEU A 209 21.13 -9.93 3.77
C LEU A 209 22.09 -11.07 3.44
N SER A 210 23.16 -11.20 4.23
CA SER A 210 23.98 -12.41 4.20
C SER A 210 23.47 -13.44 5.23
N PRO A 211 23.62 -14.73 4.97
CA PRO A 211 23.31 -15.77 5.97
C PRO A 211 24.03 -15.57 7.30
N GLU A 212 25.29 -15.13 7.24
CA GLU A 212 26.12 -14.88 8.42
C GLU A 212 25.56 -13.76 9.29
N LEU A 213 25.06 -12.68 8.67
CA LEU A 213 24.38 -11.60 9.39
C LEU A 213 23.12 -12.11 10.10
N ILE A 214 22.29 -12.90 9.39
CA ILE A 214 21.06 -13.43 9.97
C ILE A 214 21.38 -14.34 11.17
N ILE A 215 22.39 -15.20 11.06
CA ILE A 215 22.84 -16.10 12.14
C ILE A 215 23.38 -15.28 13.30
N SER A 216 24.24 -14.28 13.07
CA SER A 216 24.85 -13.45 14.12
C SER A 216 23.83 -12.59 14.85
N GLU A 217 22.81 -12.09 14.13
CA GLU A 217 21.70 -11.35 14.72
C GLU A 217 20.77 -12.22 15.56
N ASN A 218 20.77 -13.54 15.33
CA ASN A 218 20.04 -14.52 16.10
C ASN A 218 18.56 -14.13 16.36
N PRO A 219 17.71 -14.04 15.34
CA PRO A 219 16.31 -13.63 15.49
C PRO A 219 15.52 -14.61 16.37
N GLU A 220 14.53 -14.05 17.09
CA GLU A 220 13.59 -14.79 17.94
C GLU A 220 12.33 -15.22 17.17
N LEU A 221 12.06 -14.55 16.02
CA LEU A 221 10.97 -14.83 15.10
C LEU A 221 11.50 -14.83 13.68
N ILE A 222 11.10 -15.82 12.87
CA ILE A 222 11.33 -15.84 11.43
C ILE A 222 9.99 -15.84 10.71
N ILE A 223 9.84 -14.95 9.72
CA ILE A 223 8.67 -14.90 8.82
C ILE A 223 9.12 -15.28 7.43
N LEU A 224 8.44 -16.26 6.83
CA LEU A 224 8.75 -16.81 5.51
C LEU A 224 7.56 -16.67 4.58
N PRO A 225 7.76 -16.44 3.27
CA PRO A 225 6.68 -16.43 2.31
C PRO A 225 6.20 -17.87 2.03
N GLY A 226 4.88 -18.08 2.03
CA GLY A 226 4.29 -19.36 1.63
C GLY A 226 3.27 -19.91 2.59
N LYS A 227 2.74 -21.10 2.24
CA LYS A 227 1.78 -21.86 3.06
C LYS A 227 2.27 -23.29 3.33
N ASN A 228 3.45 -23.66 2.84
CA ASN A 228 3.90 -25.03 2.82
C ASN A 228 4.98 -25.26 3.90
N GLU A 229 4.72 -26.17 4.82
CA GLU A 229 5.65 -26.59 5.88
C GLU A 229 7.03 -27.04 5.34
N LYS A 230 7.06 -27.50 4.09
CA LYS A 230 8.31 -27.83 3.40
C LYS A 230 9.31 -26.66 3.38
N TYR A 231 8.83 -25.42 3.52
CA TYR A 231 9.67 -24.22 3.61
C TYR A 231 10.38 -24.14 4.97
N SER A 232 9.73 -24.55 6.04
CA SER A 232 10.35 -24.58 7.38
C SER A 232 11.40 -25.69 7.49
N GLU A 233 11.20 -26.82 6.83
CA GLU A 233 12.20 -27.90 6.75
C GLU A 233 13.43 -27.47 5.94
N LEU A 234 13.21 -26.77 4.80
CA LEU A 234 14.29 -26.20 4.01
C LEU A 234 15.13 -25.22 4.83
N LEU A 235 14.50 -24.45 5.68
CA LEU A 235 15.17 -23.48 6.56
C LEU A 235 16.07 -24.19 7.58
N LYS A 236 15.63 -25.30 8.18
CA LYS A 236 16.41 -26.12 9.10
C LYS A 236 17.63 -26.78 8.42
N SER A 237 17.58 -27.01 7.12
CA SER A 237 18.68 -27.60 6.33
C SER A 237 19.76 -26.59 5.95
N ARG A 238 19.54 -25.28 6.11
CA ARG A 238 20.54 -24.26 5.81
C ARG A 238 21.69 -24.33 6.82
N SER A 239 22.93 -24.22 6.33
CA SER A 239 24.12 -24.28 7.17
C SER A 239 24.11 -23.20 8.26
N GLY A 240 24.31 -23.62 9.51
CA GLY A 240 24.36 -22.74 10.68
C GLY A 240 23.00 -22.26 11.21
N TRP A 241 21.90 -22.48 10.51
CA TRP A 241 20.58 -21.98 10.91
C TRP A 241 20.01 -22.72 12.14
N SER A 242 20.43 -23.94 12.39
CA SER A 242 20.06 -24.70 13.60
C SER A 242 20.48 -24.01 14.91
N TYR A 243 21.39 -23.03 14.84
CA TYR A 243 21.82 -22.23 16.00
C TYR A 243 20.93 -21.01 16.27
N ILE A 244 20.07 -20.63 15.35
CA ILE A 244 19.16 -19.49 15.49
C ILE A 244 18.03 -19.83 16.46
N ASN A 245 17.74 -18.94 17.41
CA ASN A 245 16.71 -19.15 18.44
C ASN A 245 15.34 -19.44 17.83
N ALA A 246 14.91 -18.67 16.85
CA ALA A 246 13.65 -18.90 16.14
C ALA A 246 13.55 -20.31 15.53
N VAL A 247 14.67 -20.88 15.05
CA VAL A 247 14.69 -22.24 14.48
C VAL A 247 14.64 -23.30 15.57
N LYS A 248 15.39 -23.11 16.69
CA LYS A 248 15.39 -24.03 17.84
C LYS A 248 14.00 -24.13 18.48
N GLU A 249 13.35 -22.99 18.64
CA GLU A 249 12.07 -22.88 19.32
C GLU A 249 10.87 -23.07 18.38
N ASN A 250 11.15 -23.27 17.08
CA ASN A 250 10.15 -23.37 16.02
C ASN A 250 9.24 -22.13 15.90
N ASN A 251 9.77 -20.95 16.23
CA ASN A 251 9.11 -19.66 16.09
C ASN A 251 9.18 -19.19 14.63
N ILE A 252 8.46 -19.89 13.75
CA ILE A 252 8.45 -19.66 12.32
C ILE A 252 7.01 -19.41 11.87
N ILE A 253 6.74 -18.25 11.28
CA ILE A 253 5.45 -17.91 10.70
C ILE A 253 5.54 -18.06 9.19
N LEU A 254 4.67 -18.88 8.61
CA LEU A 254 4.47 -18.98 7.17
C LEU A 254 3.39 -17.98 6.77
N LEU A 255 3.78 -16.93 6.07
CA LEU A 255 2.88 -15.86 5.68
C LEU A 255 2.48 -15.99 4.21
N GLN A 256 1.17 -15.89 3.93
CA GLN A 256 0.72 -15.83 2.56
C GLN A 256 1.39 -14.64 1.87
N LYS A 257 2.02 -14.87 0.72
CA LYS A 257 2.79 -13.86 -0.01
C LYS A 257 2.01 -12.55 -0.19
N ASP A 258 0.73 -12.64 -0.48
CA ASP A 258 -0.11 -11.48 -0.75
C ASP A 258 -0.38 -10.61 0.49
N ILE A 259 -0.38 -11.18 1.69
CA ILE A 259 -0.65 -10.44 2.94
C ILE A 259 0.51 -9.50 3.28
N ALA A 260 1.76 -9.98 3.13
CA ALA A 260 2.94 -9.18 3.48
C ALA A 260 3.45 -8.31 2.32
N SER A 261 3.07 -8.60 1.07
CA SER A 261 3.59 -7.88 -0.11
C SER A 261 2.66 -6.78 -0.63
N ARG A 262 1.46 -6.64 -0.03
CA ARG A 262 0.45 -5.68 -0.47
C ARG A 262 0.15 -4.65 0.60
N TRP A 263 0.25 -3.40 0.22
CA TRP A 263 -0.04 -2.24 1.07
C TRP A 263 -1.51 -1.80 0.94
N GLY A 264 -2.43 -2.72 1.10
CA GLY A 264 -3.88 -2.45 1.07
C GLY A 264 -4.51 -2.64 2.45
N PRO A 265 -5.84 -2.66 2.52
CA PRO A 265 -6.57 -2.86 3.78
C PRO A 265 -6.19 -4.14 4.52
N ARG A 266 -5.83 -5.20 3.79
CA ARG A 266 -5.40 -6.50 4.35
C ARG A 266 -4.04 -6.48 5.06
N ILE A 267 -3.32 -5.35 5.02
CA ILE A 267 -2.10 -5.22 5.83
C ILE A 267 -2.38 -5.39 7.33
N LEU A 268 -3.61 -5.12 7.76
CA LEU A 268 -4.03 -5.35 9.13
C LEU A 268 -4.11 -6.83 9.51
N ASP A 269 -4.26 -7.75 8.56
CA ASP A 269 -4.18 -9.20 8.82
C ASP A 269 -2.75 -9.55 9.22
N PHE A 270 -1.76 -8.94 8.57
CA PHE A 270 -0.36 -9.09 8.98
C PHE A 270 -0.10 -8.54 10.38
N VAL A 271 -0.62 -7.34 10.68
CA VAL A 271 -0.51 -6.74 12.02
C VAL A 271 -1.15 -7.64 13.08
N ASN A 272 -2.31 -8.23 12.79
CA ASN A 272 -3.00 -9.17 13.69
C ASN A 272 -2.14 -10.41 13.97
N ILE A 273 -1.54 -11.01 12.94
CA ILE A 273 -0.63 -12.17 13.09
C ILE A 273 0.53 -11.83 14.04
N LEU A 274 1.13 -10.64 13.90
CA LEU A 274 2.20 -10.17 14.80
C LEU A 274 1.70 -9.97 16.25
N ALA A 275 0.47 -9.46 16.41
CA ALA A 275 -0.13 -9.28 17.71
C ALA A 275 -0.44 -10.61 18.41
N GLU A 276 -0.98 -11.58 17.69
CA GLU A 276 -1.27 -12.93 18.18
C GLU A 276 0.01 -13.66 18.63
N TYR A 277 1.05 -13.67 17.80
CA TYR A 277 2.35 -14.24 18.16
C TYR A 277 2.90 -13.66 19.45
N SER A 278 2.66 -12.40 19.68
CA SER A 278 3.17 -11.67 20.84
C SER A 278 2.41 -11.94 22.14
N ASN A 279 1.27 -12.58 22.09
CA ASN A 279 0.43 -12.91 23.26
C ASN A 279 0.64 -14.34 23.76
N ASN A 280 1.31 -15.16 22.98
CA ASN A 280 1.75 -16.51 23.33
C ASN A 280 3.17 -16.46 23.93
#